data_55cf883fac68f0336ce801fdb21e4636
#
_entry.id   55cf883fac68f0336ce801fdb21e4636
#
_cell.length_a   1.000
_cell.length_b   1.000
_cell.length_c   1.000
_cell.angle_alpha   90.00
_cell.angle_beta   90.00
_cell.angle_gamma   90.00
#
_symmetry.space_group_name_H-M   'P 1'
#
loop_
_entity.id
_entity.type
_entity.pdbx_description
1 polymer ?
#
loop_
_entity_poly.entity_id
_entity_poly.type
_entity_poly.pdbx_seq_one_letter_code
_entity_poly.pdbx_strand_id
1 'polypeptide(L)'
;MKLPNVRETIFSLKSYISAIMALYLSYSIGLPRPFWAMTTAYIVAQPWSGAVRSKALYRLVGTFCGSAMTVYMVPRLSNSPVVMTAAMVAWVGACLYLSVLDRTPRSYLFMLAGYTAAMIGFPSVSDPSLVFDTALARVEEISLGIVCATLIHSIVLPRGLAPALTLQLDKAVRDAKLWIHDTLSGQNAEQKDRDRRVLANDITQLRLLSTHVPFDTSNLRWTAGAVRAMQDQISALTPAVSAVEDRMRALQGNDQPLPEPVSQVLADISEWINAGAKATHETAVQLRATVTQLTPDIDSRSSWRDALLASLMARLRELIDTYDACLALRREIRAGLAGAPLRAPRAERAANNNSTLHRDHGMALLSALAAGVAISVVCAFWIGTAWSNGATAAMMAAIFSCFFASQDNPVPGIMQFLVYTVYSIPLSALYLLGIMPAIHSFEMLALACLLYTSPSPRDKRQS
;
A
#
# COMPACT_ATOMS: atom_id res chain seq x y z
N MET A 1 -7.00 -3.64 27.44
CA MET A 1 -7.72 -3.61 26.14
C MET A 1 -8.34 -2.23 26.00
N LYS A 2 -7.91 -1.39 25.03
CA LYS A 2 -8.54 -0.08 24.80
C LYS A 2 -9.89 -0.31 24.13
N LEU A 3 -10.93 0.32 24.63
CA LEU A 3 -12.26 0.28 24.01
C LEU A 3 -12.15 0.78 22.55
N PRO A 4 -12.86 0.15 21.59
CA PRO A 4 -12.84 0.56 20.20
C PRO A 4 -13.37 1.98 20.05
N ASN A 5 -12.73 2.78 19.22
CA ASN A 5 -13.18 4.13 18.93
C ASN A 5 -14.51 4.07 18.14
N VAL A 6 -15.41 5.03 18.33
CA VAL A 6 -16.68 5.14 17.59
C VAL A 6 -16.49 4.96 16.08
N ARG A 7 -15.37 5.44 15.53
CA ARG A 7 -15.03 5.28 14.11
C ARG A 7 -14.77 3.83 13.71
N GLU A 8 -14.09 3.07 14.56
CA GLU A 8 -13.79 1.64 14.34
C GLU A 8 -15.08 0.82 14.43
N THR A 9 -15.95 1.16 15.38
CA THR A 9 -17.25 0.50 15.55
C THR A 9 -18.16 0.72 14.34
N ILE A 10 -18.24 1.96 13.81
CA ILE A 10 -19.02 2.27 12.60
C ILE A 10 -18.46 1.49 11.39
N PHE A 11 -17.14 1.40 11.24
CA PHE A 11 -16.52 0.64 10.16
C PHE A 11 -16.87 -0.85 10.25
N SER A 12 -16.74 -1.45 11.44
CA SER A 12 -17.09 -2.86 11.68
C SER A 12 -18.56 -3.14 11.40
N LEU A 13 -19.46 -2.25 11.85
CA LEU A 13 -20.89 -2.38 11.60
C LEU A 13 -21.22 -2.30 10.09
N LYS A 14 -20.62 -1.36 9.36
CA LYS A 14 -20.80 -1.26 7.90
C LYS A 14 -20.30 -2.50 7.17
N SER A 15 -19.15 -3.02 7.57
CA SER A 15 -18.58 -4.23 7.00
C SER A 15 -19.46 -5.44 7.27
N TYR A 16 -20.02 -5.53 8.49
CA TYR A 16 -20.98 -6.57 8.84
C TYR A 16 -22.25 -6.48 8.02
N ILE A 17 -22.89 -5.31 7.96
CA ILE A 17 -24.13 -5.11 7.19
C ILE A 17 -23.90 -5.47 5.70
N SER A 18 -22.77 -5.05 5.10
CA SER A 18 -22.46 -5.37 3.72
C SER A 18 -22.27 -6.87 3.49
N ALA A 19 -21.66 -7.57 4.45
CA ALA A 19 -21.40 -9.00 4.38
C ALA A 19 -22.69 -9.82 4.52
N ILE A 20 -23.57 -9.46 5.49
CA ILE A 20 -24.86 -10.13 5.68
C ILE A 20 -25.79 -9.86 4.50
N MET A 21 -25.79 -8.64 3.96
CA MET A 21 -26.55 -8.32 2.75
C MET A 21 -26.08 -9.17 1.57
N ALA A 22 -24.77 -9.32 1.38
CA ALA A 22 -24.22 -10.18 0.33
C ALA A 22 -24.60 -11.65 0.53
N LEU A 23 -24.55 -12.14 1.76
CA LEU A 23 -24.93 -13.50 2.12
C LEU A 23 -26.43 -13.75 1.85
N TYR A 24 -27.30 -12.85 2.30
CA TYR A 24 -28.74 -12.94 2.09
C TYR A 24 -29.12 -12.97 0.61
N LEU A 25 -28.57 -12.02 -0.16
CA LEU A 25 -28.85 -11.95 -1.60
C LEU A 25 -28.31 -13.18 -2.33
N SER A 26 -27.13 -13.70 -1.97
CA SER A 26 -26.60 -14.94 -2.53
C SER A 26 -27.53 -16.14 -2.31
N TYR A 27 -28.07 -16.29 -1.11
CA TYR A 27 -29.05 -17.33 -0.81
C TYR A 27 -30.36 -17.13 -1.58
N SER A 28 -30.84 -15.88 -1.65
CA SER A 28 -32.09 -15.56 -2.36
C SER A 28 -32.04 -15.82 -3.86
N ILE A 29 -30.84 -15.66 -4.47
CA ILE A 29 -30.61 -15.90 -5.91
C ILE A 29 -30.28 -17.40 -6.17
N GLY A 30 -29.97 -18.16 -5.12
CA GLY A 30 -29.60 -19.57 -5.24
C GLY A 30 -28.15 -19.81 -5.69
N LEU A 31 -27.21 -18.91 -5.36
CA LEU A 31 -25.80 -19.11 -5.70
C LEU A 31 -25.21 -20.32 -4.92
N PRO A 32 -24.33 -21.11 -5.57
CA PRO A 32 -23.84 -22.39 -5.00
C PRO A 32 -23.00 -22.23 -3.73
N ARG A 33 -22.29 -21.11 -3.58
CA ARG A 33 -21.33 -20.88 -2.48
C ARG A 33 -21.48 -19.50 -1.86
N PRO A 34 -22.61 -19.19 -1.19
CA PRO A 34 -22.94 -17.84 -0.67
C PRO A 34 -21.87 -17.22 0.23
N PHE A 35 -21.07 -18.04 0.94
CA PHE A 35 -20.00 -17.58 1.80
C PHE A 35 -18.89 -16.82 1.04
N TRP A 36 -18.72 -17.02 -0.25
CA TRP A 36 -17.76 -16.28 -1.05
C TRP A 36 -18.18 -14.82 -1.26
N ALA A 37 -19.46 -14.56 -1.42
CA ALA A 37 -19.97 -13.19 -1.50
C ALA A 37 -19.78 -12.47 -0.16
N MET A 38 -20.12 -13.12 0.95
CA MET A 38 -19.90 -12.60 2.31
C MET A 38 -18.43 -12.30 2.57
N THR A 39 -17.55 -13.26 2.34
CA THR A 39 -16.10 -13.10 2.53
C THR A 39 -15.55 -11.99 1.65
N THR A 40 -16.02 -11.87 0.41
CA THR A 40 -15.62 -10.80 -0.51
C THR A 40 -16.00 -9.43 0.02
N ALA A 41 -17.20 -9.27 0.59
CA ALA A 41 -17.62 -8.02 1.19
C ALA A 41 -16.66 -7.58 2.31
N TYR A 42 -16.24 -8.51 3.19
CA TYR A 42 -15.23 -8.21 4.21
C TYR A 42 -13.85 -7.88 3.62
N ILE A 43 -13.40 -8.62 2.60
CA ILE A 43 -12.08 -8.39 1.99
C ILE A 43 -12.02 -7.04 1.29
N VAL A 44 -13.10 -6.61 0.63
CA VAL A 44 -13.19 -5.34 -0.11
C VAL A 44 -13.38 -4.16 0.82
N ALA A 45 -13.98 -4.36 2.00
CA ALA A 45 -14.19 -3.32 3.00
C ALA A 45 -12.87 -2.61 3.34
N GLN A 46 -12.86 -1.29 3.20
CA GLN A 46 -11.74 -0.40 3.52
C GLN A 46 -12.27 0.85 4.22
N PRO A 47 -11.45 1.52 5.06
CA PRO A 47 -11.89 2.72 5.79
C PRO A 47 -12.31 3.87 4.88
N TRP A 48 -11.70 4.00 3.70
CA TRP A 48 -11.94 5.08 2.74
C TRP A 48 -12.65 4.58 1.47
N SER A 49 -13.63 5.32 0.99
CA SER A 49 -14.44 4.98 -0.19
C SER A 49 -13.60 4.79 -1.46
N GLY A 50 -12.57 5.60 -1.67
CA GLY A 50 -11.64 5.45 -2.80
C GLY A 50 -10.85 4.14 -2.74
N ALA A 51 -10.43 3.71 -1.54
CA ALA A 51 -9.73 2.43 -1.36
C ALA A 51 -10.65 1.22 -1.59
N VAL A 52 -11.93 1.31 -1.16
CA VAL A 52 -12.94 0.27 -1.47
C VAL A 52 -13.09 0.09 -2.98
N ARG A 53 -13.25 1.19 -3.72
CA ARG A 53 -13.44 1.13 -5.18
C ARG A 53 -12.24 0.60 -5.94
N SER A 54 -11.03 1.05 -5.58
CA SER A 54 -9.81 0.55 -6.22
C SER A 54 -9.65 -0.95 -6.00
N LYS A 55 -9.85 -1.41 -4.77
CA LYS A 55 -9.75 -2.83 -4.42
C LYS A 55 -10.85 -3.66 -5.07
N ALA A 56 -12.08 -3.13 -5.16
CA ALA A 56 -13.21 -3.72 -5.84
C ALA A 56 -12.92 -3.99 -7.32
N LEU A 57 -12.43 -2.96 -8.03
CA LEU A 57 -12.09 -3.06 -9.45
C LEU A 57 -11.01 -4.12 -9.70
N TYR A 58 -9.89 -4.03 -8.96
CA TYR A 58 -8.79 -4.99 -9.15
C TYR A 58 -9.17 -6.41 -8.74
N ARG A 59 -10.05 -6.56 -7.74
CA ARG A 59 -10.59 -7.87 -7.35
C ARG A 59 -11.45 -8.46 -8.46
N LEU A 60 -12.34 -7.67 -9.05
CA LEU A 60 -13.21 -8.13 -10.14
C LEU A 60 -12.39 -8.59 -11.36
N VAL A 61 -11.48 -7.73 -11.83
CA VAL A 61 -10.65 -8.03 -13.00
C VAL A 61 -9.71 -9.22 -12.74
N GLY A 62 -9.08 -9.29 -11.58
CA GLY A 62 -8.20 -10.41 -11.23
C GLY A 62 -8.94 -11.74 -11.14
N THR A 63 -10.15 -11.75 -10.56
CA THR A 63 -11.01 -12.95 -10.53
C THR A 63 -11.40 -13.38 -11.93
N PHE A 64 -11.82 -12.44 -12.77
CA PHE A 64 -12.20 -12.74 -14.16
C PHE A 64 -11.01 -13.34 -14.94
N CYS A 65 -9.83 -12.74 -14.86
CA CYS A 65 -8.62 -13.24 -15.53
C CYS A 65 -8.23 -14.65 -15.04
N GLY A 66 -8.26 -14.89 -13.72
CA GLY A 66 -7.97 -16.21 -13.16
C GLY A 66 -9.01 -17.26 -13.57
N SER A 67 -10.29 -16.91 -13.53
CA SER A 67 -11.40 -17.78 -13.96
C SER A 67 -11.30 -18.13 -15.45
N ALA A 68 -11.09 -17.14 -16.30
CA ALA A 68 -10.96 -17.34 -17.75
C ALA A 68 -9.77 -18.27 -18.08
N MET A 69 -8.63 -18.07 -17.42
CA MET A 69 -7.46 -18.92 -17.60
C MET A 69 -7.72 -20.36 -17.18
N THR A 70 -8.46 -20.55 -16.08
CA THR A 70 -8.81 -21.91 -15.61
C THR A 70 -9.75 -22.62 -16.59
N VAL A 71 -10.78 -21.94 -17.08
CA VAL A 71 -11.72 -22.48 -18.11
C VAL A 71 -10.97 -22.85 -19.39
N TYR A 72 -9.90 -22.13 -19.72
CA TYR A 72 -9.03 -22.46 -20.85
C TYR A 72 -8.15 -23.68 -20.60
N MET A 73 -7.52 -23.77 -19.40
CA MET A 73 -6.50 -24.78 -19.09
C MET A 73 -7.11 -26.14 -18.71
N VAL A 74 -8.10 -26.18 -17.82
CA VAL A 74 -8.58 -27.43 -17.21
C VAL A 74 -9.13 -28.40 -18.26
N PRO A 75 -10.02 -28.01 -19.17
CA PRO A 75 -10.56 -28.98 -20.15
C PRO A 75 -9.51 -29.54 -21.11
N ARG A 76 -8.40 -28.83 -21.32
CA ARG A 76 -7.34 -29.22 -22.26
C ARG A 76 -6.24 -30.06 -21.61
N LEU A 77 -5.98 -29.83 -20.32
CA LEU A 77 -4.76 -30.35 -19.65
C LEU A 77 -5.07 -31.32 -18.51
N SER A 78 -6.34 -31.47 -18.11
CA SER A 78 -6.74 -32.34 -16.97
C SER A 78 -6.32 -33.82 -17.15
N ASN A 79 -6.26 -34.31 -18.37
CA ASN A 79 -5.83 -35.66 -18.67
C ASN A 79 -4.31 -35.90 -18.47
N SER A 80 -3.54 -34.85 -18.30
CA SER A 80 -2.07 -34.92 -18.10
C SER A 80 -1.66 -34.18 -16.83
N PRO A 81 -1.68 -34.85 -15.66
CA PRO A 81 -1.45 -34.20 -14.37
C PRO A 81 -0.15 -33.38 -14.29
N VAL A 82 0.93 -33.89 -14.92
CA VAL A 82 2.24 -33.21 -14.94
C VAL A 82 2.16 -31.92 -15.78
N VAL A 83 1.53 -31.97 -16.96
CA VAL A 83 1.38 -30.81 -17.85
C VAL A 83 0.46 -29.78 -17.20
N MET A 84 -0.64 -30.21 -16.59
CA MET A 84 -1.54 -29.33 -15.85
C MET A 84 -0.84 -28.63 -14.69
N THR A 85 -0.04 -29.38 -13.90
CA THR A 85 0.77 -28.80 -12.82
C THR A 85 1.76 -27.79 -13.36
N ALA A 86 2.50 -28.11 -14.42
CA ALA A 86 3.47 -27.19 -15.02
C ALA A 86 2.82 -25.91 -15.54
N ALA A 87 1.67 -26.03 -16.21
CA ALA A 87 0.92 -24.89 -16.71
C ALA A 87 0.39 -24.00 -15.57
N MET A 88 -0.12 -24.61 -14.48
CA MET A 88 -0.59 -23.86 -13.29
C MET A 88 0.57 -23.15 -12.58
N VAL A 89 1.71 -23.82 -12.41
CA VAL A 89 2.92 -23.25 -11.86
C VAL A 89 3.41 -22.06 -12.69
N ALA A 90 3.44 -22.21 -14.01
CA ALA A 90 3.83 -21.15 -14.92
C ALA A 90 2.90 -19.94 -14.82
N TRP A 91 1.58 -20.15 -14.77
CA TRP A 91 0.59 -19.09 -14.62
C TRP A 91 0.70 -18.38 -13.28
N VAL A 92 0.69 -19.12 -12.16
CA VAL A 92 0.79 -18.55 -10.83
C VAL A 92 2.13 -17.82 -10.66
N GLY A 93 3.23 -18.41 -11.15
CA GLY A 93 4.55 -17.82 -11.13
C GLY A 93 4.64 -16.51 -11.92
N ALA A 94 4.09 -16.47 -13.14
CA ALA A 94 4.02 -15.26 -13.97
C ALA A 94 3.17 -14.17 -13.29
N CYS A 95 2.01 -14.52 -12.77
CA CYS A 95 1.15 -13.61 -12.02
C CYS A 95 1.86 -13.05 -10.78
N LEU A 96 2.54 -13.88 -10.03
CA LEU A 96 3.26 -13.48 -8.83
C LEU A 96 4.47 -12.59 -9.16
N TYR A 97 5.21 -12.93 -10.19
CA TYR A 97 6.30 -12.10 -10.71
C TYR A 97 5.82 -10.67 -11.03
N LEU A 98 4.72 -10.55 -11.80
CA LEU A 98 4.13 -9.24 -12.12
C LEU A 98 3.61 -8.52 -10.87
N SER A 99 3.03 -9.25 -9.92
CA SER A 99 2.53 -8.70 -8.67
C SER A 99 3.63 -8.10 -7.80
N VAL A 100 4.79 -8.76 -7.70
CA VAL A 100 5.92 -8.28 -6.89
C VAL A 100 6.64 -7.10 -7.57
N LEU A 101 6.68 -7.08 -8.92
CA LEU A 101 7.22 -5.94 -9.67
C LEU A 101 6.39 -4.68 -9.56
N ASP A 102 5.07 -4.81 -9.46
CA ASP A 102 4.15 -3.68 -9.39
C ASP A 102 3.83 -3.33 -7.94
N ARG A 103 4.48 -2.30 -7.41
CA ARG A 103 4.26 -1.78 -6.04
C ARG A 103 3.03 -0.87 -5.92
N THR A 104 2.14 -0.87 -6.93
CA THR A 104 0.88 -0.13 -6.89
C THR A 104 -0.28 -1.06 -6.50
N PRO A 105 -1.49 -0.54 -6.20
CA PRO A 105 -2.65 -1.39 -5.94
C PRO A 105 -3.00 -2.38 -7.06
N ARG A 106 -2.43 -2.19 -8.26
CA ARG A 106 -2.58 -3.13 -9.38
C ARG A 106 -1.93 -4.49 -9.11
N SER A 107 -0.91 -4.53 -8.25
CA SER A 107 -0.28 -5.78 -7.80
C SER A 107 -1.30 -6.79 -7.30
N TYR A 108 -2.36 -6.32 -6.65
CA TYR A 108 -3.45 -7.13 -6.14
C TYR A 108 -4.22 -7.87 -7.26
N LEU A 109 -4.36 -7.26 -8.44
CA LEU A 109 -5.00 -7.90 -9.60
C LEU A 109 -4.23 -9.14 -10.04
N PHE A 110 -2.91 -9.01 -10.21
CA PHE A 110 -2.07 -10.12 -10.67
C PHE A 110 -2.02 -11.24 -9.63
N MET A 111 -1.81 -10.89 -8.35
CA MET A 111 -1.84 -11.85 -7.26
C MET A 111 -3.16 -12.64 -7.26
N LEU A 112 -4.28 -11.94 -7.42
CA LEU A 112 -5.61 -12.54 -7.42
C LEU A 112 -5.84 -13.44 -8.63
N ALA A 113 -5.38 -13.05 -9.82
CA ALA A 113 -5.48 -13.87 -11.03
C ALA A 113 -4.71 -15.19 -10.88
N GLY A 114 -3.54 -15.15 -10.22
CA GLY A 114 -2.74 -16.34 -9.94
C GLY A 114 -3.48 -17.31 -9.02
N TYR A 115 -3.82 -16.88 -7.79
CA TYR A 115 -4.43 -17.82 -6.85
C TYR A 115 -5.89 -18.18 -7.18
N THR A 116 -6.63 -17.32 -7.91
CA THR A 116 -7.99 -17.68 -8.36
C THR A 116 -7.94 -18.83 -9.35
N ALA A 117 -6.98 -18.84 -10.27
CA ALA A 117 -6.80 -19.96 -11.18
C ALA A 117 -6.50 -21.26 -10.42
N ALA A 118 -5.61 -21.23 -9.42
CA ALA A 118 -5.34 -22.40 -8.59
C ALA A 118 -6.57 -22.86 -7.77
N MET A 119 -7.35 -21.90 -7.28
CA MET A 119 -8.51 -22.14 -6.43
C MET A 119 -9.69 -22.78 -7.15
N ILE A 120 -9.84 -22.51 -8.44
CA ILE A 120 -10.82 -23.16 -9.30
C ILE A 120 -10.20 -24.40 -9.95
N GLY A 121 -8.97 -24.28 -10.46
CA GLY A 121 -8.36 -25.28 -11.32
C GLY A 121 -8.04 -26.58 -10.60
N PHE A 122 -7.37 -26.57 -9.46
CA PHE A 122 -7.02 -27.81 -8.75
C PHE A 122 -8.25 -28.62 -8.32
N PRO A 123 -9.29 -28.04 -7.70
CA PRO A 123 -10.50 -28.81 -7.38
C PRO A 123 -11.26 -29.32 -8.61
N SER A 124 -11.20 -28.62 -9.74
CA SER A 124 -11.94 -28.99 -10.96
C SER A 124 -11.23 -30.05 -11.81
N VAL A 125 -10.02 -30.48 -11.47
CA VAL A 125 -9.31 -31.54 -12.21
C VAL A 125 -10.06 -32.85 -12.14
N SER A 126 -10.77 -33.14 -11.04
CA SER A 126 -11.55 -34.38 -10.86
C SER A 126 -12.81 -34.40 -11.72
N ASP A 127 -13.39 -33.24 -12.02
CA ASP A 127 -14.55 -33.10 -12.90
C ASP A 127 -14.40 -31.85 -13.78
N PRO A 128 -13.67 -31.96 -14.90
CA PRO A 128 -13.43 -30.86 -15.81
C PRO A 128 -14.68 -30.27 -16.47
N SER A 129 -15.78 -31.04 -16.52
CA SER A 129 -17.03 -30.59 -17.14
C SER A 129 -17.68 -29.44 -16.36
N LEU A 130 -17.49 -29.37 -15.04
CA LEU A 130 -18.08 -28.39 -14.17
C LEU A 130 -17.19 -27.11 -14.00
N VAL A 131 -16.04 -27.03 -14.66
CA VAL A 131 -15.12 -25.94 -14.49
C VAL A 131 -15.71 -24.58 -14.89
N PHE A 132 -16.51 -24.56 -15.97
CA PHE A 132 -17.16 -23.33 -16.45
C PHE A 132 -18.17 -22.83 -15.42
N ASP A 133 -19.05 -23.70 -14.93
CA ASP A 133 -20.07 -23.36 -13.95
C ASP A 133 -19.44 -22.91 -12.62
N THR A 134 -18.36 -23.58 -12.19
CA THR A 134 -17.60 -23.19 -10.99
C THR A 134 -16.94 -21.83 -11.16
N ALA A 135 -16.37 -21.54 -12.32
CA ALA A 135 -15.74 -20.27 -12.64
C ALA A 135 -16.78 -19.13 -12.72
N LEU A 136 -17.93 -19.39 -13.34
CA LEU A 136 -19.04 -18.44 -13.45
C LEU A 136 -19.61 -18.10 -12.09
N ALA A 137 -19.97 -19.11 -11.30
CA ALA A 137 -20.48 -18.94 -9.94
C ALA A 137 -19.51 -18.10 -9.07
N ARG A 138 -18.21 -18.33 -9.22
CA ARG A 138 -17.20 -17.55 -8.51
C ARG A 138 -17.19 -16.08 -8.92
N VAL A 139 -17.31 -15.77 -10.20
CA VAL A 139 -17.37 -14.39 -10.68
C VAL A 139 -18.65 -13.71 -10.16
N GLU A 140 -19.79 -14.40 -10.19
CA GLU A 140 -21.08 -13.90 -9.71
C GLU A 140 -21.05 -13.60 -8.22
N GLU A 141 -20.60 -14.55 -7.40
CA GLU A 141 -20.50 -14.42 -5.94
C GLU A 141 -19.57 -13.28 -5.53
N ILE A 142 -18.38 -13.18 -6.17
CA ILE A 142 -17.44 -12.12 -5.90
C ILE A 142 -17.99 -10.77 -6.35
N SER A 143 -18.64 -10.70 -7.52
CA SER A 143 -19.28 -9.49 -8.03
C SER A 143 -20.37 -8.99 -7.09
N LEU A 144 -21.22 -9.89 -6.59
CA LEU A 144 -22.26 -9.56 -5.62
C LEU A 144 -21.66 -9.01 -4.31
N GLY A 145 -20.64 -9.67 -3.76
CA GLY A 145 -19.94 -9.20 -2.57
C GLY A 145 -19.30 -7.81 -2.77
N ILE A 146 -18.71 -7.58 -3.94
CA ILE A 146 -18.15 -6.27 -4.33
C ILE A 146 -19.25 -5.19 -4.38
N VAL A 147 -20.37 -5.47 -5.01
CA VAL A 147 -21.49 -4.53 -5.14
C VAL A 147 -22.01 -4.17 -3.75
N CYS A 148 -22.31 -5.15 -2.91
CA CYS A 148 -22.79 -4.92 -1.55
C CYS A 148 -21.81 -4.08 -0.71
N ALA A 149 -20.52 -4.42 -0.72
CA ALA A 149 -19.51 -3.66 -0.01
C ALA A 149 -19.39 -2.22 -0.53
N THR A 150 -19.36 -2.04 -1.86
CA THR A 150 -19.22 -0.73 -2.48
C THR A 150 -20.44 0.16 -2.20
N LEU A 151 -21.66 -0.39 -2.29
CA LEU A 151 -22.88 0.34 -1.97
C LEU A 151 -22.89 0.82 -0.52
N ILE A 152 -22.71 -0.08 0.45
CA ILE A 152 -22.76 0.27 1.87
C ILE A 152 -21.66 1.27 2.22
N HIS A 153 -20.42 1.05 1.78
CA HIS A 153 -19.32 1.96 2.11
C HIS A 153 -19.36 3.30 1.36
N SER A 154 -20.09 3.39 0.23
CA SER A 154 -20.24 4.63 -0.53
C SER A 154 -21.48 5.44 -0.15
N ILE A 155 -22.54 4.80 0.36
CA ILE A 155 -23.80 5.45 0.69
C ILE A 155 -23.91 5.74 2.19
N VAL A 156 -23.57 4.76 3.03
CA VAL A 156 -23.69 4.89 4.48
C VAL A 156 -22.47 5.60 5.04
N LEU A 157 -22.60 6.86 5.45
CA LEU A 157 -21.55 7.67 6.06
C LEU A 157 -20.21 7.55 5.29
N PRO A 158 -20.16 7.97 4.00
CA PRO A 158 -18.95 7.83 3.20
C PRO A 158 -17.79 8.62 3.81
N ARG A 159 -16.61 8.00 3.85
CA ARG A 159 -15.38 8.68 4.28
C ARG A 159 -14.51 8.94 3.07
N GLY A 160 -14.33 10.22 2.73
CA GLY A 160 -13.38 10.65 1.71
C GLY A 160 -11.93 10.44 2.18
N LEU A 161 -11.03 10.29 1.23
CA LEU A 161 -9.60 10.14 1.48
C LEU A 161 -8.94 11.48 1.84
N ALA A 162 -9.53 12.61 1.46
CA ALA A 162 -8.96 13.95 1.59
C ALA A 162 -8.50 14.31 3.02
N PRO A 163 -9.30 14.09 4.10
CA PRO A 163 -8.86 14.41 5.45
C PRO A 163 -7.67 13.56 5.92
N ALA A 164 -7.63 12.28 5.55
CA ALA A 164 -6.51 11.40 5.89
C ALA A 164 -5.23 11.78 5.15
N LEU A 165 -5.36 12.10 3.86
CA LEU A 165 -4.24 12.54 3.04
C LEU A 165 -3.66 13.87 3.51
N THR A 166 -4.51 14.86 3.82
CA THR A 166 -4.04 16.16 4.34
C THR A 166 -3.36 16.03 5.69
N LEU A 167 -3.89 15.18 6.58
CA LEU A 167 -3.25 14.91 7.86
C LEU A 167 -1.87 14.28 7.69
N GLN A 168 -1.74 13.30 6.79
CA GLN A 168 -0.47 12.63 6.51
C GLN A 168 0.53 13.56 5.82
N LEU A 169 0.06 14.43 4.90
CA LEU A 169 0.86 15.49 4.29
C LEU A 169 1.40 16.47 5.34
N ASP A 170 0.51 16.97 6.21
CA ASP A 170 0.89 17.90 7.26
C ASP A 170 1.85 17.27 8.26
N LYS A 171 1.71 15.97 8.52
CA LYS A 171 2.65 15.19 9.35
C LYS A 171 4.01 15.10 8.67
N ALA A 172 4.07 14.68 7.41
CA ALA A 172 5.33 14.54 6.68
C ALA A 172 6.11 15.87 6.57
N VAL A 173 5.41 16.98 6.30
CA VAL A 173 6.04 18.32 6.27
C VAL A 173 6.54 18.73 7.64
N ARG A 174 5.81 18.42 8.71
CA ARG A 174 6.23 18.71 10.09
C ARG A 174 7.47 17.90 10.49
N ASP A 175 7.49 16.60 10.15
CA ASP A 175 8.60 15.72 10.50
C ASP A 175 9.85 16.05 9.65
N ALA A 176 9.67 16.45 8.39
CA ALA A 176 10.74 17.02 7.57
C ALA A 176 11.32 18.30 8.20
N LYS A 177 10.46 19.21 8.66
CA LYS A 177 10.85 20.43 9.35
C LYS A 177 11.69 20.15 10.59
N LEU A 178 11.27 19.19 11.43
CA LEU A 178 12.01 18.80 12.64
C LEU A 178 13.40 18.27 12.27
N TRP A 179 13.49 17.37 11.31
CA TRP A 179 14.76 16.82 10.86
C TRP A 179 15.70 17.88 10.28
N ILE A 180 15.20 18.83 9.47
CA ILE A 180 16.01 19.93 8.95
C ILE A 180 16.52 20.80 10.10
N HIS A 181 15.64 21.17 11.04
CA HIS A 181 16.01 21.97 12.20
C HIS A 181 17.10 21.29 13.02
N ASP A 182 16.94 20.00 13.35
CA ASP A 182 17.90 19.24 14.15
C ASP A 182 19.24 19.06 13.42
N THR A 183 19.20 18.99 12.08
CA THR A 183 20.41 18.94 11.25
C THR A 183 21.15 20.28 11.29
N LEU A 184 20.47 21.41 11.09
CA LEU A 184 21.08 22.74 11.06
C LEU A 184 21.55 23.20 12.44
N SER A 185 20.89 22.75 13.52
CA SER A 185 21.23 23.09 14.92
C SER A 185 22.34 22.21 15.50
N GLY A 186 22.88 21.24 14.78
CA GLY A 186 23.94 20.37 15.27
C GLY A 186 23.54 19.36 16.34
N GLN A 187 22.27 18.98 16.41
CA GLN A 187 21.73 18.00 17.37
C GLN A 187 22.40 16.62 17.27
N ASN A 188 22.15 15.77 18.27
CA ASN A 188 22.76 14.46 18.43
C ASN A 188 22.47 13.52 17.24
N ALA A 189 23.45 12.73 16.80
CA ALA A 189 23.37 11.85 15.63
C ALA A 189 22.21 10.82 15.72
N GLU A 190 21.94 10.29 16.93
CA GLU A 190 20.85 9.34 17.14
C GLU A 190 19.47 9.95 16.90
N GLN A 191 19.26 11.22 17.27
CA GLN A 191 18.01 11.92 17.04
C GLN A 191 17.79 12.14 15.54
N LYS A 192 18.79 12.58 14.80
CA LYS A 192 18.73 12.79 13.35
C LYS A 192 18.42 11.51 12.60
N ASP A 193 19.01 10.37 12.97
CA ASP A 193 18.72 9.06 12.39
C ASP A 193 17.29 8.58 12.66
N ARG A 194 16.75 8.94 13.83
CA ARG A 194 15.34 8.68 14.15
C ARG A 194 14.42 9.49 13.26
N ASP A 195 14.66 10.80 13.13
CA ASP A 195 13.84 11.72 12.35
C ASP A 195 13.85 11.36 10.86
N ARG A 196 15.02 10.97 10.34
CA ARG A 196 15.14 10.45 8.96
C ARG A 196 14.29 9.20 8.74
N ARG A 197 14.29 8.26 9.69
CA ARG A 197 13.46 7.04 9.61
C ARG A 197 11.97 7.35 9.71
N VAL A 198 11.58 8.29 10.57
CA VAL A 198 10.19 8.74 10.70
C VAL A 198 9.72 9.36 9.39
N LEU A 199 10.50 10.28 8.81
CA LEU A 199 10.16 10.90 7.53
C LEU A 199 10.07 9.88 6.38
N ALA A 200 10.99 8.91 6.31
CA ALA A 200 10.96 7.84 5.30
C ALA A 200 9.67 6.99 5.42
N ASN A 201 9.24 6.70 6.66
CA ASN A 201 7.97 6.01 6.88
C ASN A 201 6.77 6.86 6.46
N ASP A 202 6.78 8.16 6.76
CA ASP A 202 5.70 9.07 6.37
C ASP A 202 5.58 9.22 4.85
N ILE A 203 6.70 9.29 4.14
CA ILE A 203 6.73 9.28 2.67
C ILE A 203 6.08 8.00 2.13
N THR A 204 6.42 6.87 2.73
CA THR A 204 5.86 5.57 2.34
C THR A 204 4.35 5.52 2.58
N GLN A 205 3.88 5.97 3.74
CA GLN A 205 2.44 6.05 4.07
C GLN A 205 1.70 7.00 3.13
N LEU A 206 2.28 8.18 2.87
CA LEU A 206 1.71 9.14 1.94
C LEU A 206 1.57 8.55 0.52
N ARG A 207 2.58 7.79 0.08
CA ARG A 207 2.57 7.10 -1.21
C ARG A 207 1.46 6.06 -1.29
N LEU A 208 1.30 5.23 -0.26
CA LEU A 208 0.23 4.23 -0.19
C LEU A 208 -1.15 4.89 -0.26
N LEU A 209 -1.38 5.97 0.49
CA LEU A 209 -2.65 6.70 0.46
C LEU A 209 -2.92 7.32 -0.91
N SER A 210 -1.92 7.90 -1.55
CA SER A 210 -2.08 8.61 -2.83
C SER A 210 -2.47 7.69 -3.99
N THR A 211 -2.15 6.39 -3.91
CA THR A 211 -2.55 5.42 -4.95
C THR A 211 -4.06 5.27 -5.08
N HIS A 212 -4.81 5.63 -4.04
CA HIS A 212 -6.28 5.58 -4.04
C HIS A 212 -6.94 6.89 -4.48
N VAL A 213 -6.18 7.97 -4.65
CA VAL A 213 -6.68 9.29 -5.06
C VAL A 213 -7.46 9.26 -6.39
N PRO A 214 -7.04 8.55 -7.45
CA PRO A 214 -7.80 8.47 -8.70
C PRO A 214 -9.21 7.87 -8.56
N PHE A 215 -9.45 7.10 -7.50
CA PHE A 215 -10.73 6.43 -7.22
C PHE A 215 -11.61 7.20 -6.23
N ASP A 216 -11.11 8.31 -5.68
CA ASP A 216 -11.89 9.18 -4.79
C ASP A 216 -12.90 10.00 -5.61
N THR A 217 -14.07 10.25 -5.03
CA THR A 217 -15.15 11.03 -5.65
C THR A 217 -15.18 12.48 -5.23
N SER A 218 -14.33 12.86 -4.28
CA SER A 218 -14.18 14.25 -3.84
C SER A 218 -13.30 15.06 -4.79
N ASN A 219 -13.19 16.37 -4.53
CA ASN A 219 -12.29 17.28 -5.24
C ASN A 219 -10.82 16.83 -5.21
N LEU A 220 -10.48 15.86 -4.35
CA LEU A 220 -9.15 15.26 -4.26
C LEU A 220 -8.67 14.66 -5.58
N ARG A 221 -9.57 14.10 -6.39
CA ARG A 221 -9.23 13.55 -7.71
C ARG A 221 -8.53 14.57 -8.61
N TRP A 222 -8.96 15.82 -8.55
CA TRP A 222 -8.39 16.92 -9.34
C TRP A 222 -7.02 17.38 -8.82
N THR A 223 -6.70 17.07 -7.56
CA THR A 223 -5.41 17.42 -6.92
C THR A 223 -4.36 16.32 -7.05
N ALA A 224 -4.66 15.22 -7.75
CA ALA A 224 -3.76 14.04 -7.84
C ALA A 224 -2.35 14.40 -8.36
N GLY A 225 -2.25 15.32 -9.32
CA GLY A 225 -0.97 15.81 -9.84
C GLY A 225 -0.16 16.56 -8.78
N ALA A 226 -0.80 17.47 -8.05
CA ALA A 226 -0.16 18.24 -6.98
C ALA A 226 0.28 17.35 -5.81
N VAL A 227 -0.52 16.32 -5.48
CA VAL A 227 -0.16 15.32 -4.44
C VAL A 227 1.08 14.52 -4.85
N ARG A 228 1.17 14.07 -6.09
CA ARG A 228 2.38 13.37 -6.59
C ARG A 228 3.60 14.28 -6.57
N ALA A 229 3.46 15.51 -7.09
CA ALA A 229 4.53 16.49 -7.07
C ALA A 229 5.01 16.76 -5.63
N MET A 230 4.10 16.84 -4.66
CA MET A 230 4.42 17.01 -3.26
C MET A 230 5.20 15.81 -2.70
N GLN A 231 4.83 14.58 -3.07
CA GLN A 231 5.57 13.37 -2.68
C GLN A 231 7.00 13.37 -3.21
N ASP A 232 7.18 13.77 -4.48
CA ASP A 232 8.49 13.85 -5.10
C ASP A 232 9.36 14.90 -4.41
N GLN A 233 8.80 16.06 -4.06
CA GLN A 233 9.50 17.12 -3.33
C GLN A 233 9.88 16.68 -1.90
N ILE A 234 8.96 16.07 -1.15
CA ILE A 234 9.28 15.56 0.20
C ILE A 234 10.36 14.47 0.12
N SER A 235 10.32 13.62 -0.91
CA SER A 235 11.35 12.60 -1.13
C SER A 235 12.70 13.22 -1.46
N ALA A 236 12.73 14.34 -2.20
CA ALA A 236 13.94 15.08 -2.56
C ALA A 236 14.56 15.81 -1.35
N LEU A 237 13.78 16.12 -0.30
CA LEU A 237 14.33 16.66 0.96
C LEU A 237 15.32 15.70 1.61
N THR A 238 15.09 14.38 1.53
CA THR A 238 15.94 13.39 2.18
C THR A 238 17.42 13.47 1.73
N PRO A 239 17.75 13.37 0.43
CA PRO A 239 19.13 13.53 -0.02
C PRO A 239 19.66 14.97 0.19
N ALA A 240 18.82 16.01 0.06
CA ALA A 240 19.24 17.39 0.25
C ALA A 240 19.70 17.66 1.68
N VAL A 241 18.91 17.24 2.68
CA VAL A 241 19.27 17.41 4.12
C VAL A 241 20.49 16.58 4.48
N SER A 242 20.56 15.31 4.02
CA SER A 242 21.73 14.47 4.27
C SER A 242 23.00 15.06 3.66
N ALA A 243 22.92 15.65 2.45
CA ALA A 243 24.06 16.30 1.81
C ALA A 243 24.53 17.57 2.57
N VAL A 244 23.58 18.35 3.13
CA VAL A 244 23.92 19.49 4.00
C VAL A 244 24.65 18.99 5.25
N GLU A 245 24.11 17.96 5.91
CA GLU A 245 24.72 17.38 7.12
C GLU A 245 26.16 16.89 6.86
N ASP A 246 26.38 16.17 5.77
CA ASP A 246 27.70 15.65 5.41
C ASP A 246 28.72 16.79 5.17
N ARG A 247 28.29 17.88 4.51
CA ARG A 247 29.16 19.05 4.27
C ARG A 247 29.46 19.81 5.57
N MET A 248 28.46 19.99 6.43
CA MET A 248 28.66 20.60 7.75
C MET A 248 29.65 19.78 8.59
N ARG A 249 29.47 18.46 8.64
CA ARG A 249 30.37 17.55 9.36
C ARG A 249 31.80 17.60 8.81
N ALA A 250 31.96 17.61 7.47
CA ALA A 250 33.29 17.71 6.84
C ALA A 250 33.99 19.04 7.13
N LEU A 251 33.24 20.16 7.22
CA LEU A 251 33.78 21.47 7.56
C LEU A 251 34.18 21.60 9.03
N GLN A 252 33.47 20.91 9.94
CA GLN A 252 33.71 20.90 11.38
C GLN A 252 34.78 19.87 11.82
N GLY A 253 35.16 18.95 10.94
CA GLY A 253 36.04 17.81 11.25
C GLY A 253 37.48 18.13 11.67
N ASN A 254 37.92 19.43 11.63
CA ASN A 254 39.22 19.90 12.05
C ASN A 254 39.15 20.90 13.25
N ASP A 255 38.11 20.80 14.09
CA ASP A 255 37.84 21.74 15.22
C ASP A 255 37.79 23.22 14.80
N GLN A 256 37.61 23.51 13.51
CA GLN A 256 37.47 24.87 13.03
C GLN A 256 35.99 25.26 12.97
N PRO A 257 35.59 26.37 13.63
CA PRO A 257 34.22 26.84 13.55
C PRO A 257 33.87 27.24 12.12
N LEU A 258 32.58 27.15 11.80
CA LEU A 258 32.05 27.69 10.55
C LEU A 258 32.28 29.23 10.54
N PRO A 259 32.52 29.85 9.36
CA PRO A 259 32.55 31.32 9.27
C PRO A 259 31.25 31.92 9.80
N GLU A 260 31.35 33.00 10.54
CA GLU A 260 30.19 33.67 11.20
C GLU A 260 29.05 33.97 10.20
N PRO A 261 29.27 34.45 8.95
CA PRO A 261 28.22 34.68 7.98
C PRO A 261 27.50 33.37 7.56
N VAL A 262 28.22 32.26 7.55
CA VAL A 262 27.62 30.93 7.21
C VAL A 262 26.74 30.44 8.38
N SER A 263 27.21 30.59 9.61
CA SER A 263 26.46 30.26 10.82
C SER A 263 25.16 31.06 10.91
N GLN A 264 25.20 32.35 10.58
CA GLN A 264 24.02 33.22 10.54
C GLN A 264 23.01 32.75 9.50
N VAL A 265 23.45 32.45 8.27
CA VAL A 265 22.57 31.94 7.22
C VAL A 265 21.92 30.61 7.58
N LEU A 266 22.63 29.70 8.25
CA LEU A 266 22.05 28.46 8.76
C LEU A 266 20.94 28.72 9.79
N ALA A 267 21.17 29.71 10.69
CA ALA A 267 20.15 30.12 11.67
C ALA A 267 18.92 30.74 10.97
N ASP A 268 19.15 31.64 10.03
CA ASP A 268 18.06 32.30 9.26
C ASP A 268 17.22 31.29 8.46
N ILE A 269 17.87 30.31 7.82
CA ILE A 269 17.19 29.20 7.14
C ILE A 269 16.38 28.36 8.13
N SER A 270 16.95 28.05 9.29
CA SER A 270 16.26 27.30 10.34
C SER A 270 15.04 28.05 10.88
N GLU A 271 15.14 29.36 11.08
CA GLU A 271 14.03 30.22 11.50
C GLU A 271 12.92 30.26 10.43
N TRP A 272 13.29 30.48 9.16
CA TRP A 272 12.33 30.47 8.04
C TRP A 272 11.58 29.12 7.94
N ILE A 273 12.27 28.00 8.05
CA ILE A 273 11.66 26.66 8.07
C ILE A 273 10.76 26.51 9.31
N ASN A 274 11.19 27.03 10.46
CA ASN A 274 10.42 27.00 11.70
C ASN A 274 9.14 27.85 11.63
N ALA A 275 9.10 28.89 10.81
CA ALA A 275 7.88 29.67 10.57
C ALA A 275 6.77 28.84 9.90
N GLY A 276 7.10 27.75 9.21
CA GLY A 276 6.16 26.77 8.67
C GLY A 276 5.12 27.40 7.73
N ALA A 277 3.84 27.44 8.15
CA ALA A 277 2.78 28.02 7.32
C ALA A 277 2.90 29.54 7.10
N LYS A 278 3.63 30.24 7.96
CA LYS A 278 3.91 31.69 7.86
C LYS A 278 5.14 32.00 7.02
N ALA A 279 5.90 30.97 6.62
CA ALA A 279 7.07 31.13 5.76
C ALA A 279 6.64 31.68 4.39
N THR A 280 7.24 32.78 3.97
CA THR A 280 6.90 33.45 2.71
C THR A 280 7.87 33.04 1.60
N HIS A 281 7.39 33.11 0.36
CA HIS A 281 8.26 32.91 -0.81
C HIS A 281 9.32 34.02 -0.94
N GLU A 282 8.98 35.26 -0.53
CA GLU A 282 9.89 36.40 -0.54
C GLU A 282 11.09 36.16 0.34
N THR A 283 10.89 35.64 1.56
CA THR A 283 12.00 35.26 2.46
C THR A 283 12.87 34.17 1.84
N ALA A 284 12.29 33.18 1.15
CA ALA A 284 13.05 32.16 0.43
C ALA A 284 13.92 32.78 -0.68
N VAL A 285 13.42 33.77 -1.41
CA VAL A 285 14.18 34.49 -2.44
C VAL A 285 15.35 35.25 -1.81
N GLN A 286 15.14 35.94 -0.68
CA GLN A 286 16.20 36.63 0.06
C GLN A 286 17.28 35.68 0.56
N LEU A 287 16.88 34.56 1.17
CA LEU A 287 17.82 33.52 1.63
C LEU A 287 18.66 32.94 0.49
N ARG A 288 18.06 32.69 -0.69
CA ARG A 288 18.79 32.26 -1.88
C ARG A 288 19.83 33.30 -2.34
N ALA A 289 19.48 34.57 -2.30
CA ALA A 289 20.40 35.67 -2.67
C ALA A 289 21.57 35.70 -1.70
N THR A 290 21.32 35.63 -0.39
CA THR A 290 22.35 35.59 0.64
C THR A 290 23.28 34.39 0.48
N VAL A 291 22.74 33.19 0.28
CA VAL A 291 23.52 31.97 0.02
C VAL A 291 24.37 32.12 -1.24
N THR A 292 23.85 32.75 -2.29
CA THR A 292 24.61 32.99 -3.51
C THR A 292 25.77 33.98 -3.31
N GLN A 293 25.55 35.04 -2.52
CA GLN A 293 26.58 36.03 -2.18
C GLN A 293 27.71 35.43 -1.32
N LEU A 294 27.37 34.49 -0.45
CA LEU A 294 28.34 33.81 0.42
C LEU A 294 29.05 32.63 -0.27
N THR A 295 28.68 32.29 -1.50
CA THR A 295 29.33 31.21 -2.25
C THR A 295 30.71 31.67 -2.70
N PRO A 296 31.80 31.02 -2.26
CA PRO A 296 33.15 31.40 -2.72
C PRO A 296 33.33 31.07 -4.20
N ASP A 297 34.02 31.98 -4.90
CA ASP A 297 34.48 31.71 -6.26
C ASP A 297 35.61 30.68 -6.24
N ILE A 298 35.45 29.62 -6.99
CA ILE A 298 36.43 28.53 -7.03
C ILE A 298 37.38 28.70 -8.23
N ASP A 299 38.66 28.88 -7.91
CA ASP A 299 39.74 28.95 -8.89
C ASP A 299 40.84 27.91 -8.60
N SER A 300 41.93 27.93 -9.38
CA SER A 300 43.03 26.98 -9.21
C SER A 300 43.84 27.17 -7.90
N ARG A 301 43.60 28.24 -7.14
CA ARG A 301 44.24 28.57 -5.87
C ARG A 301 43.35 28.33 -4.66
N SER A 302 42.10 28.00 -4.89
CA SER A 302 41.11 27.74 -3.86
C SER A 302 41.48 26.54 -2.99
N SER A 303 41.26 26.65 -1.70
CA SER A 303 41.50 25.56 -0.77
C SER A 303 40.42 24.50 -0.82
N TRP A 304 40.71 23.30 -0.31
CA TRP A 304 39.68 22.26 -0.14
C TRP A 304 38.50 22.74 0.72
N ARG A 305 38.77 23.61 1.70
CA ARG A 305 37.72 24.19 2.52
C ARG A 305 36.80 25.12 1.74
N ASP A 306 37.32 25.90 0.81
CA ASP A 306 36.52 26.77 -0.06
C ASP A 306 35.63 25.92 -0.98
N ALA A 307 36.13 24.80 -1.50
CA ALA A 307 35.34 23.86 -2.29
C ALA A 307 34.22 23.21 -1.47
N LEU A 308 34.47 22.85 -0.19
CA LEU A 308 33.46 22.34 0.72
C LEU A 308 32.41 23.41 1.05
N LEU A 309 32.81 24.67 1.28
CA LEU A 309 31.90 25.79 1.50
C LEU A 309 31.02 26.04 0.27
N ALA A 310 31.59 26.11 -0.92
CA ALA A 310 30.82 26.25 -2.15
C ALA A 310 29.81 25.09 -2.33
N SER A 311 30.24 23.87 -2.02
CA SER A 311 29.36 22.70 -2.04
C SER A 311 28.25 22.82 -1.00
N LEU A 312 28.54 23.29 0.23
CA LEU A 312 27.51 23.53 1.25
C LEU A 312 26.48 24.57 0.78
N MET A 313 26.95 25.71 0.23
CA MET A 313 26.08 26.76 -0.28
C MET A 313 25.16 26.24 -1.39
N ALA A 314 25.68 25.43 -2.30
CA ALA A 314 24.87 24.79 -3.35
C ALA A 314 23.78 23.88 -2.75
N ARG A 315 24.11 23.09 -1.73
CA ARG A 315 23.13 22.21 -1.04
C ARG A 315 22.10 22.97 -0.23
N LEU A 316 22.49 24.05 0.43
CA LEU A 316 21.54 24.93 1.13
C LEU A 316 20.56 25.58 0.16
N ARG A 317 21.02 26.01 -1.03
CA ARG A 317 20.16 26.53 -2.07
C ARG A 317 19.13 25.48 -2.54
N GLU A 318 19.59 24.25 -2.81
CA GLU A 318 18.73 23.13 -3.14
C GLU A 318 17.68 22.82 -2.06
N LEU A 319 18.10 22.87 -0.79
CA LEU A 319 17.21 22.68 0.36
C LEU A 319 16.11 23.76 0.42
N ILE A 320 16.51 25.05 0.26
CA ILE A 320 15.55 26.18 0.24
C ILE A 320 14.54 26.00 -0.90
N ASP A 321 15.02 25.69 -2.11
CA ASP A 321 14.19 25.50 -3.28
C ASP A 321 13.17 24.36 -3.11
N THR A 322 13.64 23.23 -2.58
CA THR A 322 12.81 22.04 -2.36
C THR A 322 11.75 22.30 -1.28
N TYR A 323 12.12 22.94 -0.18
CA TYR A 323 11.18 23.23 0.90
C TYR A 323 10.15 24.30 0.51
N ASP A 324 10.55 25.36 -0.21
CA ASP A 324 9.63 26.36 -0.74
C ASP A 324 8.62 25.74 -1.73
N ALA A 325 9.07 24.82 -2.59
CA ALA A 325 8.20 24.05 -3.46
C ALA A 325 7.19 23.19 -2.68
N CYS A 326 7.61 22.55 -1.58
CA CYS A 326 6.72 21.82 -0.69
C CYS A 326 5.63 22.74 -0.10
N LEU A 327 5.99 23.94 0.36
CA LEU A 327 5.03 24.91 0.90
C LEU A 327 4.03 25.42 -0.14
N ALA A 328 4.50 25.64 -1.37
CA ALA A 328 3.66 26.05 -2.49
C ALA A 328 2.64 24.96 -2.86
N LEU A 329 3.11 23.71 -3.02
CA LEU A 329 2.25 22.55 -3.33
C LEU A 329 1.24 22.27 -2.22
N ARG A 330 1.65 22.39 -0.94
CA ARG A 330 0.73 22.27 0.19
C ARG A 330 -0.42 23.27 0.12
N ARG A 331 -0.13 24.55 -0.23
CA ARG A 331 -1.14 25.58 -0.41
C ARG A 331 -2.07 25.25 -1.59
N GLU A 332 -1.50 24.79 -2.70
CA GLU A 332 -2.25 24.37 -3.89
C GLU A 332 -3.20 23.19 -3.60
N ILE A 333 -2.71 22.15 -2.92
CA ILE A 333 -3.53 20.99 -2.53
C ILE A 333 -4.70 21.45 -1.64
N ARG A 334 -4.45 22.27 -0.62
CA ARG A 334 -5.50 22.79 0.26
C ARG A 334 -6.55 23.63 -0.47
N ALA A 335 -6.13 24.48 -1.39
CA ALA A 335 -7.02 25.29 -2.22
C ALA A 335 -7.86 24.39 -3.15
N GLY A 336 -7.25 23.40 -3.79
CA GLY A 336 -7.96 22.45 -4.65
C GLY A 336 -8.98 21.60 -3.90
N LEU A 337 -8.66 21.19 -2.68
CA LEU A 337 -9.62 20.48 -1.80
C LEU A 337 -10.79 21.37 -1.39
N ALA A 338 -10.58 22.68 -1.24
CA ALA A 338 -11.63 23.67 -0.99
C ALA A 338 -12.47 24.01 -2.24
N GLY A 339 -12.16 23.39 -3.40
CA GLY A 339 -12.92 23.60 -4.64
C GLY A 339 -12.39 24.74 -5.53
N ALA A 340 -11.23 25.30 -5.21
CA ALA A 340 -10.61 26.29 -6.08
C ALA A 340 -10.12 25.64 -7.39
N PRO A 341 -10.26 26.30 -8.56
CA PRO A 341 -9.74 25.79 -9.82
C PRO A 341 -8.21 25.69 -9.74
N LEU A 342 -7.68 24.49 -9.96
CA LEU A 342 -6.23 24.26 -9.99
C LEU A 342 -5.63 24.92 -11.23
N ARG A 343 -4.65 25.78 -11.02
CA ARG A 343 -3.83 26.32 -12.11
C ARG A 343 -2.87 25.23 -12.60
N ALA A 344 -3.15 24.69 -13.79
CA ALA A 344 -2.46 23.57 -14.43
C ALA A 344 -0.92 23.62 -14.59
N PRO A 345 -0.19 24.76 -14.58
CA PRO A 345 1.18 24.79 -15.10
C PRO A 345 2.28 24.27 -14.17
N ARG A 346 2.08 24.24 -12.82
CA ARG A 346 3.15 23.85 -11.89
C ARG A 346 3.17 22.35 -11.61
N ALA A 347 2.00 21.74 -11.52
CA ALA A 347 1.86 20.29 -11.34
C ALA A 347 2.34 19.48 -12.56
N GLU A 348 2.16 20.00 -13.79
CA GLU A 348 2.65 19.35 -15.02
C GLU A 348 4.18 19.38 -15.15
N ARG A 349 4.85 20.43 -14.69
CA ARG A 349 6.33 20.51 -14.72
C ARG A 349 6.99 19.57 -13.70
N ALA A 350 6.36 19.35 -12.55
CA ALA A 350 6.84 18.40 -11.55
C ALA A 350 6.50 16.94 -11.95
N ALA A 351 5.37 16.71 -12.63
CA ALA A 351 4.96 15.38 -13.08
C ALA A 351 5.84 14.79 -14.19
N ASN A 352 6.65 15.62 -14.87
CA ASN A 352 7.58 15.17 -15.90
C ASN A 352 8.88 14.54 -15.35
N ASN A 353 9.11 14.65 -14.04
CA ASN A 353 10.10 13.81 -13.35
C ASN A 353 9.44 12.48 -13.01
N ASN A 354 9.38 11.56 -13.98
CA ASN A 354 9.03 10.17 -13.77
C ASN A 354 10.09 9.53 -12.84
N SER A 355 9.93 9.69 -11.54
CA SER A 355 10.64 8.85 -10.57
C SER A 355 10.07 7.44 -10.72
N THR A 356 10.67 6.67 -11.63
CA THR A 356 10.33 5.27 -11.84
C THR A 356 10.61 4.54 -10.53
N LEU A 357 9.57 3.92 -9.97
CA LEU A 357 9.72 3.02 -8.82
C LEU A 357 10.79 1.98 -9.15
N HIS A 358 11.73 1.80 -8.24
CA HIS A 358 12.71 0.73 -8.36
C HIS A 358 11.98 -0.62 -8.47
N ARG A 359 12.26 -1.35 -9.55
CA ARG A 359 11.72 -2.67 -9.84
C ARG A 359 12.80 -3.70 -9.56
N ASP A 360 12.58 -4.51 -8.54
CA ASP A 360 13.50 -5.59 -8.19
C ASP A 360 13.09 -6.87 -8.91
N HIS A 361 13.72 -7.10 -10.07
CA HIS A 361 13.50 -8.30 -10.88
C HIS A 361 14.02 -9.56 -10.18
N GLY A 362 15.09 -9.45 -9.37
CA GLY A 362 15.67 -10.57 -8.63
C GLY A 362 14.70 -11.09 -7.58
N MET A 363 14.15 -10.20 -6.75
CA MET A 363 13.17 -10.56 -5.73
C MET A 363 11.89 -11.12 -6.36
N ALA A 364 11.40 -10.50 -7.45
CA ALA A 364 10.21 -10.97 -8.14
C ALA A 364 10.38 -12.39 -8.72
N LEU A 365 11.53 -12.66 -9.34
CA LEU A 365 11.86 -14.00 -9.87
C LEU A 365 11.99 -15.03 -8.75
N LEU A 366 12.70 -14.68 -7.67
CA LEU A 366 12.86 -15.58 -6.51
C LEU A 366 11.51 -15.95 -5.89
N SER A 367 10.62 -14.98 -5.73
CA SER A 367 9.26 -15.21 -5.21
C SER A 367 8.44 -16.13 -6.13
N ALA A 368 8.52 -15.90 -7.45
CA ALA A 368 7.84 -16.73 -8.44
C ALA A 368 8.37 -18.18 -8.44
N LEU A 369 9.69 -18.36 -8.37
CA LEU A 369 10.33 -19.68 -8.29
C LEU A 369 9.99 -20.40 -6.98
N ALA A 370 10.01 -19.70 -5.84
CA ALA A 370 9.64 -20.28 -4.54
C ALA A 370 8.18 -20.78 -4.56
N ALA A 371 7.26 -19.99 -5.11
CA ALA A 371 5.86 -20.41 -5.29
C ALA A 371 5.75 -21.62 -6.23
N GLY A 372 6.49 -21.60 -7.34
CA GLY A 372 6.53 -22.71 -8.29
C GLY A 372 7.02 -24.02 -7.66
N VAL A 373 8.12 -23.96 -6.88
CA VAL A 373 8.64 -25.11 -6.15
C VAL A 373 7.62 -25.61 -5.12
N ALA A 374 7.03 -24.72 -4.33
CA ALA A 374 6.05 -25.11 -3.31
C ALA A 374 4.84 -25.82 -3.93
N ILE A 375 4.27 -25.28 -5.00
CA ILE A 375 3.14 -25.92 -5.71
C ILE A 375 3.56 -27.26 -6.32
N SER A 376 4.74 -27.30 -6.96
CA SER A 376 5.23 -28.55 -7.61
C SER A 376 5.47 -29.68 -6.61
N VAL A 377 6.05 -29.38 -5.44
CA VAL A 377 6.28 -30.38 -4.38
C VAL A 377 4.95 -30.96 -3.86
N VAL A 378 3.97 -30.06 -3.58
CA VAL A 378 2.66 -30.49 -3.10
C VAL A 378 1.92 -31.31 -4.19
N CYS A 379 1.97 -30.90 -5.44
CA CYS A 379 1.38 -31.64 -6.54
C CYS A 379 2.05 -32.99 -6.78
N ALA A 380 3.39 -33.06 -6.72
CA ALA A 380 4.12 -34.31 -6.84
C ALA A 380 3.75 -35.32 -5.73
N PHE A 381 3.64 -34.82 -4.49
CA PHE A 381 3.15 -35.64 -3.38
C PHE A 381 1.72 -36.09 -3.59
N TRP A 382 0.82 -35.19 -4.01
CA TRP A 382 -0.59 -35.50 -4.30
C TRP A 382 -0.73 -36.57 -5.39
N ILE A 383 -0.05 -36.40 -6.51
CA ILE A 383 -0.10 -37.33 -7.64
C ILE A 383 0.52 -38.67 -7.25
N GLY A 384 1.68 -38.67 -6.55
CA GLY A 384 2.40 -39.87 -6.18
C GLY A 384 1.70 -40.72 -5.12
N THR A 385 0.92 -40.10 -4.21
CA THR A 385 0.19 -40.80 -3.14
C THR A 385 -1.30 -40.99 -3.42
N ALA A 386 -1.82 -40.43 -4.52
CA ALA A 386 -3.26 -40.39 -4.83
C ALA A 386 -4.11 -39.84 -3.65
N TRP A 387 -3.57 -38.87 -2.91
CA TRP A 387 -4.21 -38.29 -1.72
C TRP A 387 -5.53 -37.57 -2.09
N SER A 388 -6.64 -37.99 -1.50
CA SER A 388 -7.99 -37.48 -1.85
C SER A 388 -8.14 -35.96 -1.63
N ASN A 389 -7.45 -35.38 -0.64
CA ASN A 389 -7.50 -33.95 -0.34
C ASN A 389 -6.33 -33.14 -0.95
N GLY A 390 -5.55 -33.75 -1.84
CA GLY A 390 -4.36 -33.12 -2.41
C GLY A 390 -4.64 -31.88 -3.23
N ALA A 391 -5.79 -31.83 -3.92
CA ALA A 391 -6.25 -30.63 -4.64
C ALA A 391 -6.34 -29.41 -3.72
N THR A 392 -6.90 -29.59 -2.52
CA THR A 392 -7.01 -28.51 -1.52
C THR A 392 -5.64 -28.06 -1.02
N ALA A 393 -4.71 -28.99 -0.80
CA ALA A 393 -3.35 -28.68 -0.38
C ALA A 393 -2.60 -27.88 -1.47
N ALA A 394 -2.69 -28.28 -2.74
CA ALA A 394 -2.08 -27.58 -3.86
C ALA A 394 -2.67 -26.16 -4.04
N MET A 395 -3.98 -26.03 -3.90
CA MET A 395 -4.68 -24.74 -3.89
C MET A 395 -4.15 -23.85 -2.75
N MET A 396 -4.03 -24.36 -1.53
CA MET A 396 -3.54 -23.60 -0.39
C MET A 396 -2.08 -23.20 -0.54
N ALA A 397 -1.22 -24.06 -1.10
CA ALA A 397 0.15 -23.73 -1.41
C ALA A 397 0.24 -22.51 -2.35
N ALA A 398 -0.58 -22.47 -3.40
CA ALA A 398 -0.65 -21.33 -4.30
C ALA A 398 -1.15 -20.05 -3.60
N ILE A 399 -2.20 -20.15 -2.79
CA ILE A 399 -2.79 -19.01 -2.06
C ILE A 399 -1.74 -18.41 -1.12
N PHE A 400 -1.09 -19.23 -0.28
CA PHE A 400 -0.10 -18.74 0.69
C PHE A 400 1.13 -18.16 0.01
N SER A 401 1.62 -18.78 -1.05
CA SER A 401 2.73 -18.23 -1.83
C SER A 401 2.38 -16.83 -2.36
N CYS A 402 1.16 -16.62 -2.85
CA CYS A 402 0.71 -15.32 -3.33
C CYS A 402 0.56 -14.27 -2.21
N PHE A 403 0.00 -14.66 -1.05
CA PHE A 403 -0.25 -13.71 0.04
C PHE A 403 1.02 -13.26 0.75
N PHE A 404 2.00 -14.14 0.90
CA PHE A 404 3.21 -13.84 1.66
C PHE A 404 4.39 -13.34 0.81
N ALA A 405 4.31 -13.47 -0.53
CA ALA A 405 5.37 -13.03 -1.43
C ALA A 405 5.66 -11.53 -1.41
N SER A 406 4.70 -10.71 -1.01
CA SER A 406 4.86 -9.25 -0.92
C SER A 406 5.49 -8.77 0.39
N GLN A 407 5.82 -9.68 1.31
CA GLN A 407 6.43 -9.35 2.60
C GLN A 407 7.94 -9.52 2.53
N ASP A 408 8.71 -8.56 3.08
CA ASP A 408 10.17 -8.63 3.15
C ASP A 408 10.65 -9.83 3.97
N ASN A 409 9.91 -10.19 5.02
CA ASN A 409 10.13 -11.40 5.81
C ASN A 409 8.80 -12.14 6.00
N PRO A 410 8.52 -13.17 5.18
CA PRO A 410 7.26 -13.92 5.25
C PRO A 410 7.16 -14.87 6.45
N VAL A 411 8.31 -15.30 7.04
CA VAL A 411 8.36 -16.34 8.06
C VAL A 411 7.50 -16.04 9.29
N PRO A 412 7.56 -14.85 9.92
CA PRO A 412 6.70 -14.54 11.07
C PRO A 412 5.21 -14.58 10.73
N GLY A 413 4.84 -14.11 9.53
CA GLY A 413 3.45 -14.12 9.05
C GLY A 413 2.92 -15.54 8.85
N ILE A 414 3.71 -16.40 8.23
CA ILE A 414 3.38 -17.82 8.01
C ILE A 414 3.25 -18.57 9.35
N MET A 415 4.21 -18.35 10.26
CA MET A 415 4.18 -18.98 11.59
C MET A 415 2.95 -18.55 12.39
N GLN A 416 2.64 -17.25 12.38
CA GLN A 416 1.44 -16.72 13.04
C GLN A 416 0.17 -17.33 12.44
N PHE A 417 0.11 -17.46 11.12
CA PHE A 417 -1.02 -18.09 10.44
C PHE A 417 -1.17 -19.56 10.87
N LEU A 418 -0.07 -20.31 10.91
CA LEU A 418 -0.06 -21.71 11.35
C LEU A 418 -0.61 -21.85 12.78
N VAL A 419 -0.11 -21.03 13.71
CA VAL A 419 -0.56 -21.02 15.11
C VAL A 419 -2.07 -20.74 15.21
N TYR A 420 -2.56 -19.71 14.49
CA TYR A 420 -4.00 -19.40 14.50
C TYR A 420 -4.84 -20.47 13.81
N THR A 421 -4.30 -21.17 12.82
CA THR A 421 -4.98 -22.31 12.20
C THR A 421 -5.17 -23.44 13.21
N VAL A 422 -4.13 -23.76 14.01
CA VAL A 422 -4.26 -24.76 15.09
C VAL A 422 -5.31 -24.32 16.12
N TYR A 423 -5.32 -23.06 16.55
CA TYR A 423 -6.34 -22.56 17.47
C TYR A 423 -7.74 -22.52 16.86
N SER A 424 -7.86 -22.41 15.54
CA SER A 424 -9.16 -22.42 14.88
C SER A 424 -9.81 -23.81 14.85
N ILE A 425 -9.06 -24.91 15.00
CA ILE A 425 -9.59 -26.28 14.95
C ILE A 425 -10.65 -26.51 16.06
N PRO A 426 -10.35 -26.31 17.36
CA PRO A 426 -11.33 -26.51 18.41
C PRO A 426 -12.50 -25.51 18.32
N LEU A 427 -12.22 -24.28 17.88
CA LEU A 427 -13.26 -23.28 17.65
C LEU A 427 -14.22 -23.68 16.53
N SER A 428 -13.67 -24.20 15.42
CA SER A 428 -14.46 -24.69 14.30
C SER A 428 -15.28 -25.93 14.70
N ALA A 429 -14.72 -26.82 15.51
CA ALA A 429 -15.46 -27.97 16.04
C ALA A 429 -16.63 -27.52 16.90
N LEU A 430 -16.42 -26.57 17.82
CA LEU A 430 -17.50 -25.97 18.64
C LEU A 430 -18.58 -25.34 17.75
N TYR A 431 -18.17 -24.64 16.68
CA TYR A 431 -19.10 -23.98 15.77
C TYR A 431 -19.92 -25.00 14.99
N LEU A 432 -19.28 -26.03 14.40
CA LEU A 432 -19.92 -27.04 13.58
C LEU A 432 -20.82 -28.00 14.39
N LEU A 433 -20.38 -28.38 15.60
CA LEU A 433 -21.07 -29.39 16.40
C LEU A 433 -22.07 -28.76 17.39
N GLY A 434 -21.83 -27.55 17.86
CA GLY A 434 -22.65 -26.89 18.87
C GLY A 434 -23.55 -25.80 18.31
N ILE A 435 -22.99 -24.85 17.56
CA ILE A 435 -23.71 -23.63 17.13
C ILE A 435 -24.53 -23.90 15.87
N MET A 436 -23.93 -24.47 14.83
CA MET A 436 -24.60 -24.67 13.53
C MET A 436 -25.87 -25.54 13.61
N PRO A 437 -25.91 -26.65 14.37
CA PRO A 437 -27.13 -27.44 14.50
C PRO A 437 -28.28 -26.69 15.20
N ALA A 438 -27.98 -25.67 16.00
CA ALA A 438 -28.98 -24.86 16.70
C ALA A 438 -29.53 -23.69 15.84
N ILE A 439 -28.95 -23.47 14.63
CA ILE A 439 -29.36 -22.39 13.74
C ILE A 439 -30.49 -22.90 12.83
N HIS A 440 -31.70 -22.33 13.03
CA HIS A 440 -32.89 -22.69 12.24
C HIS A 440 -33.42 -21.53 11.38
N SER A 441 -32.85 -20.32 11.53
CA SER A 441 -33.27 -19.15 10.75
C SER A 441 -32.08 -18.33 10.26
N PHE A 442 -32.31 -17.50 9.25
CA PHE A 442 -31.27 -16.61 8.71
C PHE A 442 -30.82 -15.57 9.76
N GLU A 443 -31.71 -15.10 10.60
CA GLU A 443 -31.42 -14.13 11.67
C GLU A 443 -30.43 -14.73 12.70
N MET A 444 -30.62 -16.00 13.06
CA MET A 444 -29.70 -16.72 13.95
C MET A 444 -28.32 -16.91 13.27
N LEU A 445 -28.30 -17.22 11.98
CA LEU A 445 -27.06 -17.31 11.20
C LEU A 445 -26.36 -15.96 11.15
N ALA A 446 -27.09 -14.87 10.93
CA ALA A 446 -26.54 -13.53 10.94
C ALA A 446 -25.92 -13.18 12.31
N LEU A 447 -26.60 -13.47 13.41
CA LEU A 447 -26.04 -13.30 14.77
C LEU A 447 -24.76 -14.11 14.99
N ALA A 448 -24.75 -15.36 14.53
CA ALA A 448 -23.54 -16.21 14.62
C ALA A 448 -22.38 -15.62 13.82
N CYS A 449 -22.63 -15.04 12.66
CA CYS A 449 -21.62 -14.35 11.84
C CYS A 449 -21.09 -13.05 12.47
N LEU A 450 -21.79 -12.47 13.47
CA LEU A 450 -21.33 -11.28 14.18
C LEU A 450 -19.99 -11.52 14.90
N LEU A 451 -19.72 -12.73 15.36
CA LEU A 451 -18.46 -13.11 15.98
C LEU A 451 -17.25 -12.93 15.04
N TYR A 452 -17.48 -12.97 13.72
CA TYR A 452 -16.45 -12.74 12.70
C TYR A 452 -16.09 -11.26 12.51
N THR A 453 -16.92 -10.35 12.97
CA THR A 453 -16.80 -8.89 12.79
C THR A 453 -16.12 -8.16 13.94
N SER A 454 -15.37 -8.83 14.77
CA SER A 454 -14.54 -8.19 15.79
C SER A 454 -13.71 -7.05 15.16
N PRO A 455 -13.60 -5.86 15.80
CA PRO A 455 -12.84 -4.73 15.29
C PRO A 455 -11.40 -5.16 15.03
N SER A 456 -11.06 -5.27 13.75
CA SER A 456 -9.80 -5.83 13.30
C SER A 456 -8.65 -4.91 13.66
N PRO A 457 -7.49 -5.45 14.14
CA PRO A 457 -6.25 -4.69 14.29
C PRO A 457 -5.74 -4.05 12.98
N ARG A 458 -6.33 -4.37 11.83
CA ARG A 458 -6.02 -3.74 10.53
C ARG A 458 -6.24 -2.23 10.54
N ASP A 459 -7.21 -1.74 11.34
CA ASP A 459 -7.46 -0.30 11.48
C ASP A 459 -6.35 0.41 12.28
N LYS A 460 -5.59 -0.32 13.11
CA LYS A 460 -4.49 0.24 13.93
C LYS A 460 -3.16 0.38 13.20
N ARG A 461 -2.98 -0.32 12.06
CA ARG A 461 -1.77 -0.20 11.21
C ARG A 461 -1.90 0.85 10.11
N GLN A 462 -3.11 1.40 9.92
CA GLN A 462 -3.41 2.41 8.90
C GLN A 462 -3.81 3.76 9.49
N SER A 463 -3.83 3.90 10.81
CA SER A 463 -3.98 5.14 11.58
C SER A 463 -2.65 5.52 12.24
#